data_e134166fb263f10ea8f50929e851a6e6
#
_entry.id   e134166fb263f10ea8f50929e851a6e6
#
_cell.length_a   1.000
_cell.length_b   1.000
_cell.length_c   1.000
_cell.angle_alpha   90.00
_cell.angle_beta   90.00
_cell.angle_gamma   90.00
#
_symmetry.space_group_name_H-M   'P 1'
#
loop_
_entity.id
_entity.type
_entity.pdbx_description
1 polymer ?
#
loop_
_entity_poly.entity_id
_entity_poly.type
_entity_poly.pdbx_seq_one_letter_code
_entity_poly.pdbx_strand_id
1 'polypeptide(L)'
;MKCPGPHPTLKTWPLLVVALFLHTGATAQNEEDALRISSYQIGGTGRSTGLANAFGALGADGAAIGINPAGMGLYRVTELSITPSLEVNTAKSTYYGTTATDTRTNFHINNFTLAIHNPSEKNGTWRSSTYGIAFDRQASYQWESRALGTSIPST
;
A
#
# COMPACT_ATOMS: atom_id res chain seq x y z
N MET A 1 -12.07 -57.03 -11.19
CA MET A 1 -12.26 -55.58 -11.08
C MET A 1 -12.51 -55.23 -9.62
N LYS A 2 -11.56 -54.53 -8.99
CA LYS A 2 -11.63 -54.21 -7.56
C LYS A 2 -11.95 -52.70 -7.46
N CYS A 3 -13.13 -52.38 -6.92
CA CYS A 3 -13.53 -51.00 -6.69
C CYS A 3 -12.62 -50.33 -5.66
N PRO A 4 -12.15 -49.11 -5.88
CA PRO A 4 -11.42 -48.38 -4.87
C PRO A 4 -12.38 -47.94 -3.76
N GLY A 5 -12.00 -48.22 -2.51
CA GLY A 5 -12.75 -47.83 -1.32
C GLY A 5 -12.80 -46.31 -1.10
N PRO A 6 -13.75 -45.83 -0.30
CA PRO A 6 -13.90 -44.39 -0.05
C PRO A 6 -12.69 -43.85 0.71
N HIS A 7 -12.08 -42.80 0.16
CA HIS A 7 -11.02 -42.06 0.82
C HIS A 7 -11.58 -41.40 2.11
N PRO A 8 -10.86 -41.42 3.24
CA PRO A 8 -11.29 -40.73 4.44
C PRO A 8 -11.22 -39.21 4.16
N THR A 9 -12.38 -38.59 4.03
CA THR A 9 -12.48 -37.12 4.03
C THR A 9 -12.12 -36.65 5.43
N LEU A 10 -10.89 -36.12 5.59
CA LEU A 10 -10.51 -35.44 6.82
C LEU A 10 -11.49 -34.27 7.02
N LYS A 11 -12.36 -34.41 8.02
CA LYS A 11 -13.24 -33.32 8.45
C LYS A 11 -12.35 -32.23 9.10
N THR A 12 -11.76 -31.35 8.28
CA THR A 12 -10.93 -30.22 8.74
C THR A 12 -11.77 -29.06 9.28
N TRP A 13 -13.10 -29.15 9.19
CA TRP A 13 -14.03 -28.14 9.67
C TRP A 13 -13.86 -27.74 11.15
N PRO A 14 -13.68 -28.69 12.12
CA PRO A 14 -13.53 -28.31 13.52
C PRO A 14 -12.23 -27.53 13.77
N LEU A 15 -11.15 -27.80 13.02
CA LEU A 15 -9.90 -27.04 13.12
C LEU A 15 -10.04 -25.59 12.63
N LEU A 16 -10.82 -25.36 11.59
CA LEU A 16 -11.14 -24.03 11.09
C LEU A 16 -11.98 -23.22 12.09
N VAL A 17 -12.95 -23.87 12.74
CA VAL A 17 -13.79 -23.22 13.77
C VAL A 17 -12.95 -22.87 15.01
N VAL A 18 -12.05 -23.75 15.46
CA VAL A 18 -11.15 -23.48 16.58
C VAL A 18 -10.18 -22.35 16.25
N ALA A 19 -9.64 -22.28 15.03
CA ALA A 19 -8.79 -21.18 14.58
C ALA A 19 -9.53 -19.83 14.58
N LEU A 20 -10.82 -19.82 14.23
CA LEU A 20 -11.64 -18.61 14.23
C LEU A 20 -11.89 -18.06 15.65
N PHE A 21 -12.00 -18.93 16.65
CA PHE A 21 -12.18 -18.51 18.05
C PHE A 21 -10.89 -18.04 18.74
N LEU A 22 -9.71 -18.38 18.22
CA LEU A 22 -8.44 -17.92 18.78
C LEU A 22 -8.12 -16.46 18.47
N HIS A 23 -8.86 -15.81 17.57
CA HIS A 23 -8.63 -14.42 17.17
C HIS A 23 -9.33 -13.36 18.04
N THR A 24 -10.14 -13.76 19.03
CA THR A 24 -10.96 -12.81 19.80
C THR A 24 -10.24 -12.11 20.97
N GLY A 25 -8.92 -12.29 21.12
CA GLY A 25 -8.14 -11.76 22.26
C GLY A 25 -7.09 -10.70 21.94
N ALA A 26 -6.97 -10.26 20.70
CA ALA A 26 -5.93 -9.28 20.34
C ALA A 26 -6.42 -7.84 20.56
N THR A 27 -6.39 -7.35 21.80
CA THR A 27 -6.65 -5.95 22.18
C THR A 27 -5.37 -5.09 22.15
N ALA A 28 -4.47 -5.35 21.22
CA ALA A 28 -3.17 -4.67 21.14
C ALA A 28 -3.19 -3.39 20.29
N GLN A 29 -4.36 -2.95 19.79
CA GLN A 29 -4.45 -1.76 18.94
C GLN A 29 -4.97 -0.58 19.76
N ASN A 30 -4.12 0.47 19.82
CA ASN A 30 -4.49 1.76 20.38
C ASN A 30 -5.20 2.59 19.29
N GLU A 31 -6.09 3.51 19.70
CA GLU A 31 -6.82 4.41 18.80
C GLU A 31 -5.88 5.24 17.90
N GLU A 32 -4.72 5.62 18.44
CA GLU A 32 -3.69 6.35 17.68
C GLU A 32 -3.09 5.51 16.56
N ASP A 33 -2.86 4.21 16.76
CA ASP A 33 -2.35 3.31 15.75
C ASP A 33 -3.41 3.04 14.66
N ALA A 34 -4.67 2.92 15.06
CA ALA A 34 -5.78 2.79 14.12
C ALA A 34 -5.90 4.04 13.23
N LEU A 35 -5.80 5.24 13.81
CA LEU A 35 -5.81 6.50 13.07
C LEU A 35 -4.61 6.61 12.13
N ARG A 36 -3.42 6.23 12.58
CA ARG A 36 -2.20 6.23 11.77
C ARG A 36 -2.28 5.28 10.58
N ILE A 37 -2.85 4.08 10.77
CA ILE A 37 -3.02 3.09 9.71
C ILE A 37 -4.12 3.52 8.73
N SER A 38 -5.18 4.19 9.22
CA SER A 38 -6.28 4.67 8.38
C SER A 38 -5.95 5.94 7.60
N SER A 39 -4.88 6.66 7.97
CA SER A 39 -4.45 7.85 7.24
C SER A 39 -3.85 7.46 5.89
N TYR A 40 -4.50 7.89 4.82
CA TYR A 40 -4.02 7.70 3.46
C TYR A 40 -2.96 8.75 3.12
N GLN A 41 -1.75 8.32 2.79
CA GLN A 41 -0.72 9.21 2.25
C GLN A 41 -0.81 9.26 0.73
N ILE A 42 -0.59 10.45 0.17
CA ILE A 42 -0.54 10.64 -1.28
C ILE A 42 0.70 9.91 -1.80
N GLY A 43 0.49 8.78 -2.43
CA GLY A 43 1.51 7.95 -3.07
C GLY A 43 1.21 7.77 -4.55
N GLY A 44 1.89 6.82 -5.19
CA GLY A 44 1.66 6.44 -6.57
C GLY A 44 2.79 6.83 -7.50
N THR A 45 2.48 6.96 -8.78
CA THR A 45 3.43 7.41 -9.80
C THR A 45 3.78 8.88 -9.63
N GLY A 46 4.91 9.32 -10.18
CA GLY A 46 5.28 10.74 -10.18
C GLY A 46 4.23 11.63 -10.86
N ARG A 47 3.51 11.08 -11.86
CA ARG A 47 2.41 11.76 -12.55
C ARG A 47 1.20 11.94 -11.63
N SER A 48 0.76 10.88 -10.95
CA SER A 48 -0.38 10.97 -10.03
C SER A 48 -0.09 11.87 -8.83
N THR A 49 1.11 11.79 -8.28
CA THR A 49 1.54 12.65 -7.17
C THR A 49 1.57 14.13 -7.59
N GLY A 50 2.03 14.44 -8.80
CA GLY A 50 2.02 15.81 -9.35
C GLY A 50 0.61 16.38 -9.52
N LEU A 51 -0.42 15.54 -9.65
CA LEU A 51 -1.83 15.90 -9.72
C LEU A 51 -2.56 15.71 -8.38
N ALA A 52 -1.84 15.62 -7.28
CA ALA A 52 -2.38 15.36 -5.94
C ALA A 52 -3.32 14.15 -5.89
N ASN A 53 -2.97 13.08 -6.63
CA ASN A 53 -3.76 11.86 -6.80
C ASN A 53 -5.14 12.02 -7.46
N ALA A 54 -5.40 13.11 -8.16
CA ALA A 54 -6.63 13.31 -8.91
C ALA A 54 -6.70 12.44 -10.18
N PHE A 55 -6.33 11.15 -10.07
CA PHE A 55 -6.18 10.22 -11.21
C PHE A 55 -7.34 9.23 -11.35
N GLY A 56 -8.31 9.24 -10.44
CA GLY A 56 -9.41 8.25 -10.45
C GLY A 56 -10.25 8.24 -11.73
N ALA A 57 -10.33 9.36 -12.44
CA ALA A 57 -11.05 9.48 -13.69
C ALA A 57 -10.17 9.40 -14.95
N LEU A 58 -8.84 9.57 -14.82
CA LEU A 58 -7.94 9.66 -15.97
C LEU A 58 -7.52 8.29 -16.51
N GLY A 59 -7.23 7.35 -15.64
CA GLY A 59 -6.75 5.99 -16.03
C GLY A 59 -5.41 5.98 -16.78
N ALA A 60 -5.03 4.82 -17.29
CA ALA A 60 -3.77 4.56 -18.00
C ALA A 60 -2.53 5.04 -17.20
N ASP A 61 -2.53 4.75 -15.90
CA ASP A 61 -1.44 5.04 -14.98
C ASP A 61 -1.40 3.96 -13.90
N GLY A 62 -0.21 3.62 -13.42
CA GLY A 62 -0.05 2.58 -12.40
C GLY A 62 -0.77 2.87 -11.10
N ALA A 63 -0.82 4.13 -10.68
CA ALA A 63 -1.56 4.53 -9.48
C ALA A 63 -3.08 4.38 -9.65
N ALA A 64 -3.59 4.50 -10.88
CA ALA A 64 -5.01 4.34 -11.16
C ALA A 64 -5.51 2.91 -10.86
N ILE A 65 -4.65 1.90 -10.93
CA ILE A 65 -5.01 0.50 -10.65
C ILE A 65 -5.57 0.35 -9.23
N GLY A 66 -4.98 1.03 -8.26
CA GLY A 66 -5.43 1.01 -6.87
C GLY A 66 -6.68 1.86 -6.59
N ILE A 67 -6.91 2.89 -7.39
CA ILE A 67 -8.02 3.85 -7.19
C ILE A 67 -9.25 3.40 -8.00
N ASN A 68 -9.04 3.11 -9.27
CA ASN A 68 -10.10 2.72 -10.21
C ASN A 68 -9.55 1.72 -11.23
N PRO A 69 -9.69 0.40 -10.99
CA PRO A 69 -9.17 -0.63 -11.88
C PRO A 69 -9.70 -0.55 -13.32
N ALA A 70 -10.88 0.05 -13.54
CA ALA A 70 -11.43 0.26 -14.89
C ALA A 70 -10.52 1.18 -15.74
N GLY A 71 -9.70 2.02 -15.11
CA GLY A 71 -8.69 2.84 -15.76
C GLY A 71 -7.63 2.06 -16.55
N MET A 72 -7.46 0.76 -16.27
CA MET A 72 -6.60 -0.13 -17.05
C MET A 72 -7.07 -0.29 -18.50
N GLY A 73 -8.37 -0.19 -18.76
CA GLY A 73 -8.93 -0.25 -20.11
C GLY A 73 -8.48 0.89 -21.04
N LEU A 74 -7.88 1.94 -20.48
CA LEU A 74 -7.37 3.09 -21.23
C LEU A 74 -5.92 2.92 -21.72
N TYR A 75 -5.20 1.89 -21.25
CA TYR A 75 -3.88 1.55 -21.79
C TYR A 75 -3.98 1.20 -23.26
N ARG A 76 -3.08 1.76 -24.05
CA ARG A 76 -2.98 1.52 -25.50
C ARG A 76 -1.70 0.77 -25.88
N VAL A 77 -0.76 0.74 -24.97
CA VAL A 77 0.55 0.09 -25.13
C VAL A 77 0.93 -0.63 -23.86
N THR A 78 1.82 -1.60 -23.96
CA THR A 78 2.46 -2.22 -22.79
C THR A 78 3.39 -1.22 -22.15
N GLU A 79 3.27 -1.06 -20.84
CA GLU A 79 4.03 -0.07 -20.06
C GLU A 79 4.67 -0.72 -18.83
N LEU A 80 5.93 -0.38 -18.60
CA LEU A 80 6.64 -0.65 -17.35
C LEU A 80 6.98 0.70 -16.70
N SER A 81 6.53 0.91 -15.48
CA SER A 81 6.77 2.14 -14.72
C SER A 81 7.40 1.83 -13.38
N ILE A 82 8.44 2.61 -13.02
CA ILE A 82 9.09 2.55 -11.71
C ILE A 82 9.26 3.98 -11.23
N THR A 83 8.77 4.26 -10.03
CA THR A 83 8.87 5.60 -9.42
C THR A 83 9.70 5.54 -8.14
N PRO A 84 11.00 5.88 -8.20
CA PRO A 84 11.78 6.11 -6.98
C PRO A 84 11.33 7.40 -6.31
N SER A 85 11.43 7.47 -4.99
CA SER A 85 11.06 8.63 -4.18
C SER A 85 12.12 8.90 -3.12
N LEU A 86 12.35 10.17 -2.86
CA LEU A 86 13.18 10.67 -1.78
C LEU A 86 12.30 11.50 -0.85
N GLU A 87 12.13 11.04 0.37
CA GLU A 87 11.32 11.68 1.39
C GLU A 87 12.23 12.32 2.44
N VAL A 88 12.03 13.61 2.71
CA VAL A 88 12.77 14.35 3.73
C VAL A 88 11.79 14.77 4.81
N ASN A 89 11.89 14.15 5.98
CA ASN A 89 11.07 14.42 7.14
C ASN A 89 11.86 15.26 8.15
N THR A 90 11.31 16.40 8.56
CA THR A 90 11.89 17.25 9.61
C THR A 90 10.94 17.28 10.79
N ALA A 91 11.38 16.76 11.93
CA ALA A 91 10.66 16.81 13.19
C ALA A 91 11.27 17.90 14.09
N LYS A 92 10.39 18.73 14.67
CA LYS A 92 10.77 19.70 15.70
C LYS A 92 10.09 19.31 17.00
N SER A 93 10.87 19.14 18.06
CA SER A 93 10.37 18.89 19.40
C SER A 93 10.86 19.97 20.36
N THR A 94 9.96 20.48 21.19
CA THR A 94 10.30 21.44 22.24
C THR A 94 10.01 20.81 23.59
N TYR A 95 11.04 20.71 24.41
CA TYR A 95 10.95 20.14 25.74
C TYR A 95 11.66 21.06 26.74
N TYR A 96 10.95 21.52 27.77
CA TYR A 96 11.45 22.48 28.76
C TYR A 96 12.19 23.69 28.17
N GLY A 97 11.61 24.31 27.13
CA GLY A 97 12.17 25.49 26.50
C GLY A 97 13.33 25.23 25.52
N THR A 98 13.82 23.99 25.45
CA THR A 98 14.85 23.61 24.47
C THR A 98 14.19 22.99 23.24
N THR A 99 14.50 23.55 22.07
CA THR A 99 13.98 23.02 20.80
C THR A 99 15.06 22.19 20.12
N ALA A 100 14.74 20.94 19.84
CA ALA A 100 15.54 20.04 19.03
C ALA A 100 14.89 19.87 17.65
N THR A 101 15.72 19.86 16.61
CA THR A 101 15.29 19.59 15.24
C THR A 101 16.04 18.36 14.76
N ASP A 102 15.27 17.39 14.25
CA ASP A 102 15.83 16.20 13.62
C ASP A 102 15.34 16.08 12.19
N THR A 103 16.25 15.74 11.27
CA THR A 103 15.92 15.62 9.84
C THR A 103 16.36 14.24 9.36
N ARG A 104 15.41 13.48 8.82
CA ARG A 104 15.65 12.16 8.27
C ARG A 104 15.31 12.12 6.78
N THR A 105 16.24 11.57 6.02
CA THR A 105 16.07 11.34 4.58
C THR A 105 15.90 9.85 4.33
N ASN A 106 14.81 9.48 3.66
CA ASN A 106 14.49 8.11 3.32
C ASN A 106 14.38 7.96 1.80
N PHE A 107 15.07 6.98 1.24
CA PHE A 107 14.91 6.58 -0.16
C PHE A 107 14.05 5.32 -0.23
N HIS A 108 13.06 5.31 -1.14
CA HIS A 108 12.20 4.15 -1.36
C HIS A 108 11.63 4.13 -2.78
N ILE A 109 11.06 2.99 -3.17
CA ILE A 109 10.27 2.88 -4.39
C ILE A 109 8.82 3.19 -4.01
N ASN A 110 8.25 4.22 -4.60
CA ASN A 110 6.89 4.66 -4.34
C ASN A 110 5.87 3.86 -5.14
N ASN A 111 6.18 3.61 -6.42
CA ASN A 111 5.34 2.82 -7.30
C ASN A 111 6.17 1.94 -8.23
N PHE A 112 5.66 0.76 -8.50
CA PHE A 112 6.09 -0.14 -9.56
C PHE A 112 4.86 -0.68 -10.27
N THR A 113 4.83 -0.58 -11.60
CA THR A 113 3.70 -1.05 -12.40
C THR A 113 4.18 -1.73 -13.67
N LEU A 114 3.57 -2.86 -13.97
CA LEU A 114 3.65 -3.53 -15.26
C LEU A 114 2.24 -3.68 -15.82
N ALA A 115 1.96 -3.03 -16.93
CA ALA A 115 0.70 -3.14 -17.66
C ALA A 115 0.98 -3.76 -19.05
N ILE A 116 0.36 -4.87 -19.35
CA ILE A 116 0.50 -5.59 -20.62
C ILE A 116 -0.78 -5.39 -21.42
N HIS A 117 -0.67 -4.71 -22.55
CA HIS A 117 -1.78 -4.44 -23.45
C HIS A 117 -1.75 -5.39 -24.65
N ASN A 118 -2.85 -6.12 -24.86
CA ASN A 118 -3.06 -7.01 -26.00
C ASN A 118 -4.19 -6.44 -26.88
N PRO A 119 -3.89 -5.87 -28.03
CA PRO A 119 -4.92 -5.48 -29.01
C PRO A 119 -5.56 -6.72 -29.61
N SER A 120 -6.87 -6.65 -29.90
CA SER A 120 -7.57 -7.71 -30.62
C SER A 120 -7.49 -7.44 -32.11
N GLU A 121 -6.98 -8.39 -32.89
CA GLU A 121 -6.91 -8.32 -34.36
C GLU A 121 -8.23 -8.71 -35.04
N LYS A 122 -9.21 -9.22 -34.30
CA LYS A 122 -10.49 -9.70 -34.87
C LYS A 122 -11.53 -8.59 -34.93
N ASN A 123 -12.26 -8.52 -36.04
CA ASN A 123 -13.43 -7.62 -36.26
C ASN A 123 -14.60 -8.01 -35.35
N GLY A 124 -14.40 -8.15 -34.06
CA GLY A 124 -15.40 -8.52 -33.07
C GLY A 124 -15.74 -7.35 -32.13
N THR A 125 -16.70 -7.58 -31.24
CA THR A 125 -17.08 -6.64 -30.18
C THR A 125 -15.93 -6.39 -29.16
N TRP A 126 -15.01 -7.35 -29.06
CA TRP A 126 -13.86 -7.29 -28.16
C TRP A 126 -12.67 -6.60 -28.85
N ARG A 127 -12.28 -5.42 -28.33
CA ARG A 127 -11.25 -4.59 -28.95
C ARG A 127 -9.85 -4.82 -28.40
N SER A 128 -9.71 -5.05 -27.13
CA SER A 128 -8.41 -5.28 -26.47
C SER A 128 -8.59 -5.86 -25.08
N SER A 129 -7.52 -6.44 -24.54
CA SER A 129 -7.40 -6.82 -23.13
C SER A 129 -6.15 -6.20 -22.54
N THR A 130 -6.24 -5.74 -21.30
CA THR A 130 -5.09 -5.23 -20.55
C THR A 130 -5.00 -5.96 -19.23
N TYR A 131 -3.82 -6.48 -18.94
CA TYR A 131 -3.48 -7.13 -17.68
C TYR A 131 -2.42 -6.29 -16.98
N GLY A 132 -2.53 -6.12 -15.67
CA GLY A 132 -1.54 -5.33 -14.96
C GLY A 132 -1.33 -5.84 -13.54
N ILE A 133 -0.12 -5.60 -13.08
CA ILE A 133 0.26 -5.74 -11.69
C ILE A 133 0.89 -4.43 -11.24
N ALA A 134 0.48 -3.93 -10.08
CA ALA A 134 1.03 -2.72 -9.52
C ALA A 134 1.36 -2.93 -8.05
N PHE A 135 2.45 -2.33 -7.63
CA PHE A 135 2.78 -2.09 -6.24
C PHE A 135 2.73 -0.59 -6.00
N ASP A 136 2.01 -0.17 -4.99
CA ASP A 136 1.87 1.23 -4.60
C ASP A 136 2.08 1.37 -3.10
N ARG A 137 3.03 2.24 -2.72
CA ARG A 137 3.32 2.49 -1.31
C ARG A 137 2.31 3.49 -0.77
N GLN A 138 1.50 3.07 0.19
CA GLN A 138 0.42 3.87 0.74
C GLN A 138 0.80 4.64 2.00
N ALA A 139 1.84 4.22 2.72
CA ALA A 139 2.26 4.90 3.94
C ALA A 139 3.74 4.69 4.26
N SER A 140 4.33 5.66 4.96
CA SER A 140 5.66 5.57 5.55
C SER A 140 5.55 5.71 7.06
N TYR A 141 6.02 4.70 7.79
CA TYR A 141 6.05 4.71 9.26
C TYR A 141 7.45 5.00 9.81
N GLN A 142 8.35 5.46 8.95
CA GLN A 142 9.71 5.81 9.33
C GLN A 142 9.75 7.25 9.84
N TRP A 143 9.49 7.40 11.12
CA TRP A 143 9.60 8.67 11.81
C TRP A 143 10.57 8.55 12.98
N GLU A 144 11.39 9.57 13.16
CA GLU A 144 12.29 9.73 14.28
C GLU A 144 12.10 11.12 14.88
N SER A 145 11.93 11.19 16.20
CA SER A 145 11.88 12.46 16.92
C SER A 145 12.79 12.37 18.13
N ARG A 146 13.65 13.37 18.32
CA ARG A 146 14.52 13.49 19.48
C ARG A 146 14.04 14.64 20.36
N ALA A 147 13.78 14.36 21.62
CA ALA A 147 13.55 15.37 22.65
C ALA A 147 14.81 15.56 23.48
N LEU A 148 15.31 16.77 23.57
CA LEU A 148 16.44 17.15 24.43
C LEU A 148 15.93 18.09 25.52
N GLY A 149 16.23 17.76 26.77
CA GLY A 149 15.91 18.62 27.91
C GLY A 149 17.10 18.71 28.86
N THR A 150 17.28 19.85 29.47
CA THR A 150 18.18 20.02 30.60
C THR A 150 17.56 19.37 31.85
N SER A 151 18.33 18.58 32.59
CA SER A 151 17.84 18.03 33.85
C SER A 151 17.45 19.14 34.79
N ILE A 152 16.21 19.12 35.31
CA ILE A 152 15.79 20.01 36.37
C ILE A 152 16.46 19.51 37.64
N PRO A 153 17.21 20.35 38.39
CA PRO A 153 17.68 19.95 39.70
C PRO A 153 16.47 19.63 40.57
N SER A 154 16.45 18.40 41.14
CA SER A 154 15.45 18.03 42.15
C SER A 154 15.67 18.89 43.37
N THR A 155 14.71 19.73 43.71
CA THR A 155 14.62 20.42 45.00
C THR A 155 14.24 19.46 46.10
#